data_b4380d49b6f49f6809a1dbc17ae1cb5c
#
_entry.id   b4380d49b6f49f6809a1dbc17ae1cb5c
#
_cell.length_a   1.000
_cell.length_b   1.000
_cell.length_c   1.000
_cell.angle_alpha   90.00
_cell.angle_beta   90.00
_cell.angle_gamma   90.00
#
_symmetry.space_group_name_H-M   'P 1'
#
loop_
_entity.id
_entity.type
_entity.pdbx_description
1 polymer ?
#
loop_
_entity_poly.entity_id
_entity_poly.type
_entity_poly.pdbx_seq_one_letter_code
_entity_poly.pdbx_strand_id
1 'polypeptide(L)'
;MASNVHTCFIILYSLDFTKGRHWRNPLATETAGKTSRSQAAAMLAIAQPLLSVNEGMRHKRHALEGLPLSHRGIIKPTIETERRTMKLQQLIYAVKVAECGSITEASRKLFVSQPSITAAIGDLEREMDVRIFDRTNKGVIVSEEGETFLGYARQVLEQADLLESRYKGQSQQAPHFSVSCQHYSFAVNAFVDVIREFDSASYDFTIREEQTHEIIEDVAHMKSELGVLYLSARNRDVIGKMITANNLVFEPLFKADPHVFICSNHPLAKQASVTLEDMADYPFLSYEQGSYNSFYYSEELTTTLDRSKNIRVRDRATLFNLLIGLNGYTVCSGVISAELNGPSIISVPLEIDEYMEIGVIFRKGTQRTRYGSAYLEALKRHIS
;
A
#
# COMPACT_ATOMS: atom_id res chain seq x y z
N MET A 1 6.09 29.01 -11.41
CA MET A 1 7.31 28.35 -11.94
C MET A 1 7.08 26.87 -12.32
N ALA A 2 5.84 26.41 -12.43
CA ALA A 2 5.50 24.99 -12.74
C ALA A 2 5.09 24.74 -14.21
N SER A 3 5.14 25.74 -15.08
CA SER A 3 4.63 25.65 -16.46
C SER A 3 5.65 25.24 -17.53
N ASN A 4 6.95 25.23 -17.20
CA ASN A 4 8.01 25.03 -18.20
C ASN A 4 8.58 23.60 -18.29
N VAL A 5 8.18 22.68 -17.40
CA VAL A 5 8.68 21.28 -17.44
C VAL A 5 7.83 20.42 -18.37
N HIS A 6 6.55 20.74 -18.55
CA HIS A 6 5.64 19.98 -19.43
C HIS A 6 5.92 20.18 -20.93
N THR A 7 6.44 21.33 -21.31
CA THR A 7 6.71 21.63 -22.73
C THR A 7 7.96 20.91 -23.26
N CYS A 8 8.94 20.61 -22.40
CA CYS A 8 10.15 19.87 -22.80
C CYS A 8 9.90 18.37 -23.06
N PHE A 9 8.89 17.75 -22.40
CA PHE A 9 8.62 16.32 -22.58
C PHE A 9 7.85 16.00 -23.88
N ILE A 10 7.07 16.94 -24.40
CA ILE A 10 6.28 16.76 -25.64
C ILE A 10 7.16 16.86 -26.89
N ILE A 11 8.29 17.58 -26.84
CA ILE A 11 9.19 17.74 -27.99
C ILE A 11 10.05 16.48 -28.24
N LEU A 12 10.28 15.66 -27.24
CA LEU A 12 11.11 14.42 -27.37
C LEU A 12 10.36 13.23 -27.96
N TYR A 13 9.03 13.25 -28.01
CA TYR A 13 8.23 12.12 -28.53
C TYR A 13 7.84 12.21 -30.02
N SER A 14 8.17 13.30 -30.72
CA SER A 14 7.82 13.50 -32.13
C SER A 14 9.00 13.40 -33.12
N LEU A 15 10.13 12.85 -32.69
CA LEU A 15 11.28 12.63 -33.58
C LEU A 15 11.21 11.26 -34.26
N ASP A 16 10.72 11.24 -35.49
CA ASP A 16 10.75 10.08 -36.37
C ASP A 16 12.19 9.93 -36.95
N PHE A 17 12.90 8.87 -36.49
CA PHE A 17 14.33 8.62 -36.77
C PHE A 17 14.60 7.93 -38.11
N THR A 18 13.63 7.87 -39.04
CA THR A 18 13.75 7.05 -40.26
C THR A 18 14.23 7.81 -41.51
N LYS A 19 14.41 9.13 -41.49
CA LYS A 19 14.85 9.88 -42.66
C LYS A 19 16.02 10.80 -42.37
N GLY A 20 17.21 10.36 -42.74
CA GLY A 20 18.45 11.11 -42.65
C GLY A 20 18.47 12.36 -43.54
N ARG A 21 18.02 13.50 -43.03
CA ARG A 21 18.22 14.82 -43.65
C ARG A 21 18.75 15.78 -42.60
N HIS A 22 19.70 16.62 -43.06
CA HIS A 22 20.33 17.67 -42.27
C HIS A 22 19.34 18.60 -41.59
N TRP A 23 19.41 18.70 -40.29
CA TRP A 23 18.59 19.58 -39.50
C TRP A 23 19.14 21.01 -39.48
N ARG A 24 18.42 21.98 -39.98
CA ARG A 24 18.63 23.42 -39.71
C ARG A 24 17.61 23.84 -38.65
N ASN A 25 18.12 24.33 -37.53
CA ASN A 25 17.32 24.80 -36.40
C ASN A 25 16.69 26.17 -36.74
N PRO A 26 15.37 26.29 -36.89
CA PRO A 26 14.71 27.57 -37.22
C PRO A 26 14.51 28.50 -36.01
N LEU A 27 14.89 28.10 -34.77
CA LEU A 27 14.63 28.88 -33.57
C LEU A 27 15.90 29.57 -32.97
N ALA A 28 16.98 29.67 -33.75
CA ALA A 28 18.24 30.27 -33.27
C ALA A 28 18.27 31.82 -33.29
N THR A 29 17.21 32.49 -33.64
CA THR A 29 17.26 33.96 -33.84
C THR A 29 16.38 34.80 -32.90
N GLU A 30 15.64 34.23 -31.92
CA GLU A 30 14.73 35.10 -31.16
C GLU A 30 14.73 34.96 -29.59
N THR A 31 15.70 34.29 -28.99
CA THR A 31 15.81 34.30 -27.50
C THR A 31 17.24 34.39 -27.00
N ALA A 32 17.97 35.42 -27.42
CA ALA A 32 19.21 35.84 -26.75
C ALA A 32 18.88 36.77 -25.58
N GLY A 33 18.39 36.21 -24.48
CA GLY A 33 18.05 36.94 -23.27
C GLY A 33 18.04 36.06 -22.02
N LYS A 34 19.17 35.98 -21.34
CA LYS A 34 19.32 35.58 -19.93
C LYS A 34 19.03 34.11 -19.57
N THR A 35 19.86 33.21 -20.00
CA THR A 35 20.11 31.97 -19.27
C THR A 35 21.48 32.04 -18.57
N SER A 36 21.52 31.77 -17.25
CA SER A 36 22.75 31.80 -16.47
C SER A 36 23.70 30.67 -16.93
N ARG A 37 25.04 30.94 -16.92
CA ARG A 37 26.09 29.95 -17.26
C ARG A 37 25.95 28.60 -16.53
N SER A 38 25.30 28.59 -15.36
CA SER A 38 25.06 27.39 -14.53
C SER A 38 24.03 26.44 -15.14
N GLN A 39 22.99 26.96 -15.82
CA GLN A 39 21.98 26.12 -16.47
C GLN A 39 22.47 25.49 -17.78
N ALA A 40 23.35 26.17 -18.50
CA ALA A 40 23.97 25.61 -19.69
C ALA A 40 24.96 24.46 -19.35
N ALA A 41 25.69 24.56 -18.25
CA ALA A 41 26.60 23.52 -17.79
C ALA A 41 25.81 22.25 -17.30
N ALA A 42 24.67 22.41 -16.65
CA ALA A 42 23.83 21.30 -16.25
C ALA A 42 23.19 20.55 -17.44
N MET A 43 22.86 21.27 -18.52
CA MET A 43 22.35 20.63 -19.75
C MET A 43 23.44 19.88 -20.51
N LEU A 44 24.69 20.35 -20.50
CA LEU A 44 25.82 19.63 -21.13
C LEU A 44 26.15 18.33 -20.38
N ALA A 45 26.07 18.32 -19.05
CA ALA A 45 26.36 17.16 -18.23
C ALA A 45 25.35 16.00 -18.42
N ILE A 46 24.09 16.29 -18.79
CA ILE A 46 23.06 15.29 -19.08
C ILE A 46 23.19 14.74 -20.51
N ALA A 47 23.76 15.50 -21.43
CA ALA A 47 23.91 15.11 -22.85
C ALA A 47 25.16 14.25 -23.13
N GLN A 48 26.21 14.31 -22.31
CA GLN A 48 27.43 13.55 -22.52
C GLN A 48 27.26 12.01 -22.51
N PRO A 49 26.46 11.37 -21.66
CA PRO A 49 26.26 9.92 -21.71
C PRO A 49 25.58 9.45 -22.99
N LEU A 50 24.74 10.29 -23.61
CA LEU A 50 23.99 9.93 -24.83
C LEU A 50 24.85 10.07 -26.12
N LEU A 51 25.84 10.93 -26.11
CA LEU A 51 26.77 11.11 -27.24
C LEU A 51 27.80 9.97 -27.32
N SER A 52 28.25 9.42 -26.20
CA SER A 52 29.22 8.32 -26.15
C SER A 52 28.64 6.99 -26.68
N VAL A 53 27.33 6.77 -26.54
CA VAL A 53 26.63 5.58 -27.09
C VAL A 53 26.53 5.65 -28.61
N ASN A 54 26.42 6.86 -29.17
CA ASN A 54 26.29 7.06 -30.64
C ASN A 54 27.62 6.94 -31.36
N GLU A 55 28.74 7.29 -30.74
CA GLU A 55 30.08 7.10 -31.31
C GLU A 55 30.49 5.62 -31.36
N GLY A 56 30.13 4.84 -30.35
CA GLY A 56 30.37 3.39 -30.34
C GLY A 56 29.63 2.63 -31.45
N MET A 57 28.48 3.13 -31.90
CA MET A 57 27.77 2.56 -33.05
C MET A 57 28.32 2.98 -34.41
N ARG A 58 28.95 4.13 -34.55
CA ARG A 58 29.60 4.55 -35.81
C ARG A 58 30.85 3.73 -36.09
N HIS A 59 31.69 3.43 -35.09
CA HIS A 59 32.89 2.61 -35.27
C HIS A 59 32.60 1.17 -35.70
N LYS A 60 31.47 0.60 -35.30
CA LYS A 60 31.04 -0.77 -35.74
C LYS A 60 30.57 -0.81 -37.20
N ARG A 61 30.09 0.29 -37.77
CA ARG A 61 29.70 0.35 -39.19
C ARG A 61 30.90 0.38 -40.14
N HIS A 62 31.97 1.10 -39.81
CA HIS A 62 33.15 1.15 -40.67
C HIS A 62 33.99 -0.13 -40.69
N ALA A 63 33.89 -0.99 -39.68
CA ALA A 63 34.59 -2.26 -39.62
C ALA A 63 34.02 -3.35 -40.57
N LEU A 64 32.83 -3.15 -41.14
CA LEU A 64 32.17 -4.10 -42.00
C LEU A 64 32.29 -3.77 -43.52
N GLU A 65 32.81 -2.62 -43.88
CA GLU A 65 32.93 -2.21 -45.30
C GLU A 65 34.17 -2.76 -46.01
N GLY A 66 35.08 -3.46 -45.31
CA GLY A 66 36.34 -3.98 -45.86
C GLY A 66 36.37 -5.48 -46.20
N LEU A 67 35.26 -6.21 -46.10
CA LEU A 67 35.25 -7.66 -46.36
C LEU A 67 34.86 -7.99 -47.78
N PRO A 68 35.54 -8.99 -48.45
CA PRO A 68 35.24 -9.38 -49.83
C PRO A 68 33.87 -10.02 -49.95
N LEU A 69 33.20 -9.76 -51.08
CA LEU A 69 31.81 -10.13 -51.38
C LEU A 69 31.49 -11.65 -51.29
N SER A 70 32.49 -12.54 -51.31
CA SER A 70 32.32 -13.99 -51.23
C SER A 70 31.94 -14.53 -49.83
N HIS A 71 32.01 -13.70 -48.79
CA HIS A 71 31.66 -14.09 -47.41
C HIS A 71 30.46 -13.32 -46.85
N ARG A 72 29.68 -12.66 -47.71
CA ARG A 72 28.38 -12.11 -47.34
C ARG A 72 27.33 -13.19 -47.24
N GLY A 73 27.53 -14.18 -46.38
CA GLY A 73 26.44 -14.95 -45.82
C GLY A 73 25.45 -14.00 -45.20
N ILE A 74 24.18 -14.11 -45.53
CA ILE A 74 23.08 -13.33 -44.99
C ILE A 74 23.15 -13.43 -43.44
N ILE A 75 23.89 -12.54 -42.81
CA ILE A 75 23.73 -12.32 -41.38
C ILE A 75 22.36 -11.64 -41.30
N LYS A 76 21.30 -12.44 -41.18
CA LYS A 76 20.06 -11.92 -40.60
C LYS A 76 20.45 -11.27 -39.30
N PRO A 77 20.16 -9.97 -39.08
CA PRO A 77 20.30 -9.41 -37.76
C PRO A 77 19.32 -10.22 -36.89
N THR A 78 19.84 -11.16 -36.11
CA THR A 78 19.11 -11.72 -34.99
C THR A 78 18.99 -10.60 -33.95
N ILE A 79 18.08 -9.65 -34.21
CA ILE A 79 17.52 -8.79 -33.20
C ILE A 79 16.45 -9.65 -32.52
N GLU A 80 16.86 -10.74 -31.91
CA GLU A 80 16.12 -11.42 -30.86
C GLU A 80 16.57 -10.85 -29.51
N THR A 81 16.25 -9.61 -29.29
CA THR A 81 15.80 -9.19 -27.97
C THR A 81 14.33 -8.83 -28.18
N GLU A 82 13.49 -9.80 -28.47
CA GLU A 82 12.12 -9.72 -27.98
C GLU A 82 12.29 -9.51 -26.48
N ARG A 83 12.21 -8.28 -26.04
CA ARG A 83 11.87 -7.99 -24.64
C ARG A 83 10.56 -8.68 -24.43
N ARG A 84 10.60 -9.88 -23.83
CA ARG A 84 9.41 -10.53 -23.31
C ARG A 84 8.84 -9.54 -22.32
N THR A 85 7.80 -8.83 -22.71
CA THR A 85 7.19 -7.81 -21.87
C THR A 85 6.00 -8.48 -21.19
N MET A 86 6.01 -8.47 -19.86
CA MET A 86 4.89 -8.87 -19.02
C MET A 86 3.57 -8.32 -19.59
N LYS A 87 2.56 -9.17 -19.70
CA LYS A 87 1.24 -8.82 -20.23
C LYS A 87 0.23 -8.67 -19.08
N LEU A 88 -0.65 -7.69 -19.15
CA LEU A 88 -1.75 -7.54 -18.18
C LEU A 88 -2.57 -8.83 -18.02
N GLN A 89 -2.76 -9.58 -19.11
CA GLN A 89 -3.46 -10.86 -19.08
C GLN A 89 -2.80 -11.89 -18.16
N GLN A 90 -1.47 -11.91 -18.08
CA GLN A 90 -0.74 -12.80 -17.16
C GLN A 90 -0.95 -12.40 -15.71
N LEU A 91 -1.01 -11.10 -15.42
CA LEU A 91 -1.35 -10.59 -14.08
C LEU A 91 -2.77 -10.96 -13.68
N ILE A 92 -3.75 -10.81 -14.58
CA ILE A 92 -5.14 -11.24 -14.35
C ILE A 92 -5.20 -12.72 -13.98
N TYR A 93 -4.47 -13.58 -14.71
CA TYR A 93 -4.45 -14.99 -14.41
C TYR A 93 -3.81 -15.30 -13.06
N ALA A 94 -2.68 -14.66 -12.74
CA ALA A 94 -2.01 -14.87 -11.47
C ALA A 94 -2.89 -14.45 -10.29
N VAL A 95 -3.47 -13.24 -10.34
CA VAL A 95 -4.39 -12.76 -9.29
C VAL A 95 -5.58 -13.69 -9.13
N LYS A 96 -6.22 -14.12 -10.24
CA LYS A 96 -7.39 -15.00 -10.17
C LYS A 96 -7.06 -16.40 -9.63
N VAL A 97 -5.87 -16.93 -9.92
CA VAL A 97 -5.41 -18.22 -9.35
C VAL A 97 -5.17 -18.08 -7.85
N ALA A 98 -4.60 -16.98 -7.38
CA ALA A 98 -4.43 -16.71 -5.96
C ALA A 98 -5.78 -16.63 -5.22
N GLU A 99 -6.75 -15.90 -5.78
CA GLU A 99 -8.11 -15.80 -5.22
C GLU A 99 -8.83 -17.14 -5.11
N CYS A 100 -8.61 -18.02 -6.08
CA CYS A 100 -9.28 -19.32 -6.12
C CYS A 100 -8.53 -20.44 -5.36
N GLY A 101 -7.24 -20.26 -5.05
CA GLY A 101 -6.36 -21.33 -4.54
C GLY A 101 -6.22 -22.52 -5.49
N SER A 102 -6.69 -22.40 -6.74
CA SER A 102 -6.78 -23.49 -7.70
C SER A 102 -6.77 -22.99 -9.14
N ILE A 103 -5.84 -23.52 -9.94
CA ILE A 103 -5.77 -23.22 -11.40
C ILE A 103 -7.03 -23.71 -12.11
N THR A 104 -7.57 -24.86 -11.73
CA THR A 104 -8.78 -25.43 -12.33
C THR A 104 -9.99 -24.53 -12.07
N GLU A 105 -10.15 -24.01 -10.85
CA GLU A 105 -11.24 -23.11 -10.52
C GLU A 105 -11.09 -21.76 -11.22
N ALA A 106 -9.88 -21.21 -11.25
CA ALA A 106 -9.56 -19.98 -11.98
C ALA A 106 -9.87 -20.14 -13.49
N SER A 107 -9.53 -21.30 -14.10
CA SER A 107 -9.80 -21.57 -15.51
C SER A 107 -11.30 -21.56 -15.83
N ARG A 108 -12.13 -22.12 -14.94
CA ARG A 108 -13.59 -22.06 -15.09
C ARG A 108 -14.13 -20.64 -15.00
N LYS A 109 -13.67 -19.86 -14.01
CA LYS A 109 -14.12 -18.47 -13.81
C LYS A 109 -13.68 -17.52 -14.93
N LEU A 110 -12.51 -17.76 -15.51
CA LEU A 110 -11.96 -16.95 -16.60
C LEU A 110 -12.36 -17.43 -18.01
N PHE A 111 -13.03 -18.56 -18.12
CA PHE A 111 -13.37 -19.21 -19.39
C PHE A 111 -12.13 -19.46 -20.28
N VAL A 112 -11.00 -19.84 -19.65
CA VAL A 112 -9.71 -20.10 -20.29
C VAL A 112 -9.25 -21.52 -19.94
N SER A 113 -8.57 -22.19 -20.87
CA SER A 113 -8.08 -23.55 -20.59
C SER A 113 -7.03 -23.57 -19.49
N GLN A 114 -7.06 -24.59 -18.62
CA GLN A 114 -6.07 -24.76 -17.55
C GLN A 114 -4.61 -24.77 -18.06
N PRO A 115 -4.27 -25.44 -19.18
CA PRO A 115 -2.92 -25.38 -19.76
C PRO A 115 -2.49 -23.97 -20.13
N SER A 116 -3.41 -23.13 -20.66
CA SER A 116 -3.12 -21.75 -21.04
C SER A 116 -2.76 -20.89 -19.81
N ILE A 117 -3.51 -21.03 -18.72
CA ILE A 117 -3.21 -20.32 -17.46
C ILE A 117 -1.87 -20.79 -16.89
N THR A 118 -1.65 -22.12 -16.88
CA THR A 118 -0.39 -22.70 -16.39
C THR A 118 0.82 -22.21 -17.18
N ALA A 119 0.73 -22.17 -18.51
CA ALA A 119 1.79 -21.68 -19.37
C ALA A 119 2.03 -20.18 -19.16
N ALA A 120 0.98 -19.37 -19.10
CA ALA A 120 1.06 -17.93 -18.91
C ALA A 120 1.71 -17.55 -17.57
N ILE A 121 1.35 -18.25 -16.47
CA ILE A 121 1.96 -18.06 -15.16
C ILE A 121 3.43 -18.52 -15.17
N GLY A 122 3.74 -19.66 -15.74
CA GLY A 122 5.13 -20.14 -15.83
C GLY A 122 6.02 -19.25 -16.69
N ASP A 123 5.48 -18.60 -17.73
CA ASP A 123 6.20 -17.60 -18.50
C ASP A 123 6.43 -16.32 -17.70
N LEU A 124 5.43 -15.89 -16.93
CA LEU A 124 5.51 -14.72 -16.04
C LEU A 124 6.54 -14.92 -14.93
N GLU A 125 6.52 -16.05 -14.23
CA GLU A 125 7.48 -16.40 -13.19
C GLU A 125 8.91 -16.43 -13.72
N ARG A 126 9.10 -16.98 -14.94
CA ARG A 126 10.43 -17.02 -15.59
C ARG A 126 10.92 -15.65 -16.03
N GLU A 127 10.01 -14.80 -16.53
CA GLU A 127 10.35 -13.45 -16.99
C GLU A 127 10.72 -12.53 -15.83
N MET A 128 10.00 -12.65 -14.71
CA MET A 128 10.19 -11.81 -13.54
C MET A 128 11.23 -12.39 -12.57
N ASP A 129 11.73 -13.61 -12.85
CA ASP A 129 12.63 -14.37 -11.97
C ASP A 129 12.07 -14.49 -10.54
N VAL A 130 10.76 -14.77 -10.44
CA VAL A 130 10.04 -14.88 -9.17
C VAL A 130 9.20 -16.15 -9.16
N ARG A 131 9.13 -16.83 -8.04
CA ARG A 131 8.21 -17.95 -7.83
C ARG A 131 6.95 -17.42 -7.15
N ILE A 132 5.85 -17.33 -7.93
CA ILE A 132 4.58 -16.79 -7.40
C ILE A 132 3.82 -17.87 -6.64
N PHE A 133 3.87 -19.12 -7.12
CA PHE A 133 3.06 -20.21 -6.59
C PHE A 133 3.87 -21.46 -6.26
N ASP A 134 3.57 -22.05 -5.12
CA ASP A 134 3.95 -23.41 -4.74
C ASP A 134 2.83 -24.38 -5.06
N ARG A 135 3.15 -25.44 -5.82
CA ARG A 135 2.20 -26.50 -6.16
C ARG A 135 2.15 -27.53 -5.04
N THR A 136 0.96 -27.85 -4.57
CA THR A 136 0.72 -28.87 -3.57
C THR A 136 -0.29 -29.90 -4.08
N ASN A 137 -0.38 -31.06 -3.39
CA ASN A 137 -1.37 -32.08 -3.72
C ASN A 137 -2.84 -31.61 -3.51
N LYS A 138 -3.04 -30.49 -2.82
CA LYS A 138 -4.37 -29.92 -2.51
C LYS A 138 -4.71 -28.69 -3.36
N GLY A 139 -3.81 -28.23 -4.22
CA GLY A 139 -4.00 -27.02 -5.03
C GLY A 139 -2.72 -26.17 -5.12
N VAL A 140 -2.91 -24.87 -5.12
CA VAL A 140 -1.84 -23.90 -5.28
C VAL A 140 -1.80 -23.01 -4.05
N ILE A 141 -0.62 -22.83 -3.47
CA ILE A 141 -0.37 -21.89 -2.36
C ILE A 141 0.50 -20.75 -2.89
N VAL A 142 0.21 -19.53 -2.49
CA VAL A 142 1.03 -18.37 -2.84
C VAL A 142 2.32 -18.42 -2.02
N SER A 143 3.47 -18.19 -2.66
CA SER A 143 4.77 -18.09 -1.96
C SER A 143 4.91 -16.71 -1.28
N GLU A 144 5.88 -16.53 -0.41
CA GLU A 144 6.16 -15.25 0.25
C GLU A 144 6.51 -14.14 -0.77
N GLU A 145 7.37 -14.45 -1.75
CA GLU A 145 7.65 -13.54 -2.88
C GLU A 145 6.41 -13.32 -3.76
N GLY A 146 5.60 -14.37 -3.94
CA GLY A 146 4.35 -14.34 -4.68
C GLY A 146 3.33 -13.38 -4.07
N GLU A 147 3.19 -13.31 -2.75
CA GLU A 147 2.31 -12.34 -2.08
C GLU A 147 2.71 -10.91 -2.42
N THR A 148 4.01 -10.61 -2.34
CA THR A 148 4.54 -9.29 -2.72
C THR A 148 4.28 -8.99 -4.20
N PHE A 149 4.57 -9.94 -5.09
CA PHE A 149 4.34 -9.79 -6.53
C PHE A 149 2.86 -9.56 -6.85
N LEU A 150 1.97 -10.36 -6.26
CA LEU A 150 0.53 -10.23 -6.48
C LEU A 150 -0.03 -8.90 -5.95
N GLY A 151 0.55 -8.35 -4.89
CA GLY A 151 0.23 -7.01 -4.44
C GLY A 151 0.50 -5.96 -5.52
N TYR A 152 1.70 -5.96 -6.12
CA TYR A 152 2.01 -5.08 -7.26
C TYR A 152 1.13 -5.36 -8.49
N ALA A 153 0.85 -6.64 -8.77
CA ALA A 153 0.00 -7.02 -9.88
C ALA A 153 -1.42 -6.43 -9.75
N ARG A 154 -2.00 -6.47 -8.56
CA ARG A 154 -3.31 -5.86 -8.27
C ARG A 154 -3.30 -4.36 -8.52
N GLN A 155 -2.26 -3.64 -8.07
CA GLN A 155 -2.14 -2.19 -8.33
C GLN A 155 -2.02 -1.86 -9.82
N VAL A 156 -1.24 -2.62 -10.58
CA VAL A 156 -1.12 -2.42 -12.03
C VAL A 156 -2.48 -2.64 -12.72
N LEU A 157 -3.21 -3.68 -12.33
CA LEU A 157 -4.54 -3.96 -12.88
C LEU A 157 -5.54 -2.87 -12.52
N GLU A 158 -5.52 -2.37 -11.28
CA GLU A 158 -6.37 -1.25 -10.86
C GLU A 158 -6.09 0.03 -11.68
N GLN A 159 -4.81 0.36 -11.90
CA GLN A 159 -4.45 1.51 -12.74
C GLN A 159 -4.88 1.32 -14.20
N ALA A 160 -4.79 0.10 -14.72
CA ALA A 160 -5.28 -0.23 -16.06
C ALA A 160 -6.81 -0.07 -16.14
N ASP A 161 -7.55 -0.53 -15.15
CA ASP A 161 -9.01 -0.39 -15.06
C ASP A 161 -9.45 1.08 -14.95
N LEU A 162 -8.72 1.89 -14.16
CA LEU A 162 -8.96 3.34 -14.08
C LEU A 162 -8.75 4.03 -15.43
N LEU A 163 -7.71 3.64 -16.17
CA LEU A 163 -7.46 4.14 -17.51
C LEU A 163 -8.58 3.74 -18.48
N GLU A 164 -8.97 2.47 -18.46
CA GLU A 164 -10.06 1.97 -19.32
C GLU A 164 -11.40 2.61 -18.98
N SER A 165 -11.75 2.76 -17.71
CA SER A 165 -13.01 3.39 -17.28
C SER A 165 -13.10 4.84 -17.72
N ARG A 166 -11.97 5.58 -17.70
CA ARG A 166 -11.91 6.96 -18.12
C ARG A 166 -12.15 7.15 -19.62
N TYR A 167 -11.70 6.21 -20.45
CA TYR A 167 -11.73 6.36 -21.91
C TYR A 167 -12.73 5.46 -22.62
N LYS A 168 -13.12 4.32 -22.02
CA LYS A 168 -14.08 3.37 -22.59
C LYS A 168 -15.45 3.40 -21.91
N GLY A 169 -15.60 4.10 -20.79
CA GLY A 169 -16.90 4.39 -20.17
C GLY A 169 -17.49 3.30 -19.28
N GLN A 170 -16.84 2.15 -19.07
CA GLN A 170 -17.26 1.15 -18.07
C GLN A 170 -16.07 0.26 -17.66
N SER A 171 -15.72 0.27 -16.38
CA SER A 171 -14.92 -0.83 -15.77
C SER A 171 -15.87 -2.00 -15.51
N GLN A 172 -15.50 -3.21 -15.96
CA GLN A 172 -16.27 -4.44 -15.67
C GLN A 172 -15.92 -5.05 -14.30
N GLN A 173 -14.89 -4.56 -13.62
CA GLN A 173 -14.47 -5.07 -12.32
C GLN A 173 -14.99 -4.17 -11.20
N ALA A 174 -15.46 -4.81 -10.13
CA ALA A 174 -15.80 -4.10 -8.90
C ALA A 174 -14.53 -3.43 -8.32
N PRO A 175 -14.59 -2.14 -7.96
CA PRO A 175 -13.46 -1.49 -7.33
C PRO A 175 -13.07 -2.21 -6.05
N HIS A 176 -11.77 -2.34 -5.84
CA HIS A 176 -11.19 -2.98 -4.67
C HIS A 176 -10.53 -1.93 -3.78
N PHE A 177 -10.76 -2.01 -2.47
CA PHE A 177 -10.10 -1.17 -1.47
C PHE A 177 -9.98 -1.95 -0.17
N SER A 178 -8.83 -1.89 0.48
CA SER A 178 -8.61 -2.60 1.74
C SER A 178 -7.79 -1.79 2.74
N VAL A 179 -8.17 -1.92 4.00
CA VAL A 179 -7.54 -1.26 5.14
C VAL A 179 -7.36 -2.28 6.25
N SER A 180 -6.22 -2.27 6.93
CA SER A 180 -5.99 -2.96 8.20
C SER A 180 -5.79 -1.95 9.31
N CYS A 181 -6.38 -2.15 10.48
CA CYS A 181 -6.30 -1.21 11.59
C CYS A 181 -6.26 -1.93 12.94
N GLN A 182 -5.69 -1.27 13.93
CA GLN A 182 -5.96 -1.61 15.33
C GLN A 182 -7.44 -1.40 15.63
N HIS A 183 -7.91 -1.83 16.78
CA HIS A 183 -9.34 -1.86 17.11
C HIS A 183 -9.94 -0.46 17.39
N TYR A 184 -9.94 0.40 16.35
CA TYR A 184 -10.43 1.77 16.42
C TYR A 184 -11.81 1.93 15.78
N SER A 185 -12.82 2.34 16.55
CA SER A 185 -14.16 2.61 16.01
C SER A 185 -14.19 3.75 14.97
N PHE A 186 -13.34 4.77 15.12
CA PHE A 186 -13.25 5.86 14.15
C PHE A 186 -12.70 5.40 12.80
N ALA A 187 -11.84 4.37 12.77
CA ALA A 187 -11.35 3.77 11.53
C ALA A 187 -12.49 3.08 10.76
N VAL A 188 -13.39 2.41 11.48
CA VAL A 188 -14.60 1.81 10.89
C VAL A 188 -15.56 2.89 10.39
N ASN A 189 -15.75 3.99 11.14
CA ASN A 189 -16.58 5.12 10.71
C ASN A 189 -16.07 5.73 9.40
N ALA A 190 -14.77 5.98 9.32
CA ALA A 190 -14.14 6.49 8.10
C ALA A 190 -14.37 5.56 6.90
N PHE A 191 -14.34 4.24 7.13
CA PHE A 191 -14.60 3.25 6.09
C PHE A 191 -16.07 3.27 5.62
N VAL A 192 -17.00 3.45 6.54
CA VAL A 192 -18.43 3.64 6.21
C VAL A 192 -18.62 4.89 5.37
N ASP A 193 -17.95 5.99 5.70
CA ASP A 193 -18.02 7.23 4.92
C ASP A 193 -17.53 7.03 3.48
N VAL A 194 -16.44 6.31 3.27
CA VAL A 194 -15.94 5.98 1.92
C VAL A 194 -16.98 5.20 1.12
N ILE A 195 -17.62 4.20 1.72
CA ILE A 195 -18.66 3.43 1.04
C ILE A 195 -19.83 4.33 0.64
N ARG A 196 -20.28 5.21 1.53
CA ARG A 196 -21.38 6.15 1.29
C ARG A 196 -21.02 7.20 0.22
N GLU A 197 -19.79 7.70 0.23
CA GLU A 197 -19.33 8.74 -0.71
C GLU A 197 -19.28 8.21 -2.15
N PHE A 198 -18.84 6.96 -2.33
CA PHE A 198 -18.66 6.41 -3.67
C PHE A 198 -19.89 5.67 -4.21
N ASP A 199 -20.86 5.31 -3.38
CA ASP A 199 -22.17 4.70 -3.71
C ASP A 199 -22.17 3.89 -5.03
N SER A 200 -21.19 2.98 -5.15
CA SER A 200 -20.99 2.20 -6.37
C SER A 200 -21.96 1.03 -6.42
N ALA A 201 -22.49 0.71 -7.62
CA ALA A 201 -23.39 -0.43 -7.83
C ALA A 201 -22.73 -1.79 -7.48
N SER A 202 -21.40 -1.86 -7.50
CA SER A 202 -20.62 -3.02 -7.03
C SER A 202 -19.28 -2.56 -6.47
N TYR A 203 -18.82 -3.18 -5.40
CA TYR A 203 -17.49 -2.96 -4.81
C TYR A 203 -17.03 -4.22 -4.06
N ASP A 204 -15.73 -4.34 -3.89
CA ASP A 204 -15.08 -5.38 -3.08
C ASP A 204 -14.14 -4.69 -2.09
N PHE A 205 -14.71 -4.22 -0.99
CA PHE A 205 -13.99 -3.48 0.03
C PHE A 205 -13.80 -4.31 1.29
N THR A 206 -12.61 -4.22 1.88
CA THR A 206 -12.25 -4.99 3.07
C THR A 206 -11.68 -4.08 4.14
N ILE A 207 -12.20 -4.17 5.35
CA ILE A 207 -11.57 -3.64 6.56
C ILE A 207 -11.24 -4.79 7.50
N ARG A 208 -10.03 -4.77 8.08
CA ARG A 208 -9.55 -5.77 9.05
C ARG A 208 -9.17 -5.06 10.33
N GLU A 209 -9.74 -5.52 11.44
CA GLU A 209 -9.24 -5.18 12.77
C GLU A 209 -8.27 -6.30 13.16
N GLU A 210 -6.99 -5.98 13.26
CA GLU A 210 -5.91 -6.98 13.38
C GLU A 210 -4.83 -6.53 14.36
N GLN A 211 -3.96 -7.46 14.71
CA GLN A 211 -2.81 -7.24 15.58
C GLN A 211 -1.80 -6.30 14.91
N THR A 212 -1.06 -5.53 15.69
CA THR A 212 -0.12 -4.51 15.19
C THR A 212 0.88 -5.06 14.18
N HIS A 213 1.38 -6.30 14.38
CA HIS A 213 2.29 -6.94 13.44
C HIS A 213 1.61 -7.28 12.11
N GLU A 214 0.42 -7.86 12.17
CA GLU A 214 -0.37 -8.25 10.99
C GLU A 214 -0.72 -7.04 10.13
N ILE A 215 -1.05 -5.89 10.75
CA ILE A 215 -1.29 -4.63 10.04
C ILE A 215 -0.06 -4.21 9.23
N ILE A 216 1.14 -4.29 9.82
CA ILE A 216 2.38 -3.95 9.13
C ILE A 216 2.65 -4.91 7.97
N GLU A 217 2.45 -6.21 8.16
CA GLU A 217 2.58 -7.22 7.10
C GLU A 217 1.56 -7.02 5.97
N ASP A 218 0.30 -6.78 6.30
CA ASP A 218 -0.74 -6.57 5.31
C ASP A 218 -0.44 -5.38 4.38
N VAL A 219 0.05 -4.28 4.94
CA VAL A 219 0.46 -3.12 4.13
C VAL A 219 1.77 -3.39 3.38
N ALA A 220 2.73 -4.09 3.97
CA ALA A 220 3.97 -4.47 3.31
C ALA A 220 3.74 -5.36 2.09
N HIS A 221 2.83 -6.33 2.20
CA HIS A 221 2.45 -7.27 1.14
C HIS A 221 1.29 -6.76 0.27
N MET A 222 0.87 -5.51 0.48
CA MET A 222 -0.22 -4.87 -0.30
C MET A 222 -1.56 -5.62 -0.26
N LYS A 223 -1.82 -6.38 0.81
CA LYS A 223 -3.15 -6.90 1.12
C LYS A 223 -4.08 -5.78 1.59
N SER A 224 -3.50 -4.74 2.20
CA SER A 224 -4.17 -3.50 2.56
C SER A 224 -3.40 -2.31 2.00
N GLU A 225 -4.13 -1.32 1.48
CA GLU A 225 -3.53 -0.08 0.96
C GLU A 225 -3.00 0.80 2.10
N LEU A 226 -3.74 0.83 3.20
CA LEU A 226 -3.44 1.63 4.38
C LEU A 226 -3.53 0.77 5.63
N GLY A 227 -2.67 1.05 6.59
CA GLY A 227 -2.76 0.54 7.95
C GLY A 227 -2.97 1.67 8.94
N VAL A 228 -3.77 1.48 9.99
CA VAL A 228 -3.98 2.47 11.06
C VAL A 228 -3.47 1.90 12.38
N LEU A 229 -2.48 2.53 12.98
CA LEU A 229 -1.89 2.12 14.25
C LEU A 229 -1.35 3.34 15.03
N TYR A 230 -0.97 3.12 16.29
CA TYR A 230 -0.34 4.17 17.08
C TYR A 230 1.15 3.91 17.36
N LEU A 231 1.87 5.01 17.57
CA LEU A 231 3.20 5.05 18.13
C LEU A 231 3.18 5.81 19.47
N SER A 232 3.98 5.37 20.41
CA SER A 232 4.23 6.03 21.69
C SER A 232 5.74 6.13 21.94
N ALA A 233 6.15 6.81 22.99
CA ALA A 233 7.57 6.85 23.38
C ALA A 233 8.16 5.45 23.59
N ARG A 234 7.33 4.47 24.00
CA ARG A 234 7.79 3.10 24.32
C ARG A 234 7.99 2.20 23.12
N ASN A 235 7.09 2.29 22.09
CA ASN A 235 7.08 1.37 20.96
C ASN A 235 7.68 1.95 19.67
N ARG A 236 7.88 3.28 19.60
CA ARG A 236 8.33 3.99 18.40
C ARG A 236 9.60 3.42 17.78
N ASP A 237 10.58 3.08 18.60
CA ASP A 237 11.87 2.59 18.09
C ASP A 237 11.73 1.20 17.46
N VAL A 238 10.93 0.32 18.05
CA VAL A 238 10.73 -1.06 17.57
C VAL A 238 9.80 -1.07 16.36
N ILE A 239 8.61 -0.50 16.51
CA ILE A 239 7.61 -0.45 15.44
C ILE A 239 8.10 0.43 14.27
N GLY A 240 8.75 1.57 14.53
CA GLY A 240 9.33 2.42 13.50
C GLY A 240 10.43 1.74 12.68
N LYS A 241 11.27 0.91 13.30
CA LYS A 241 12.24 0.08 12.58
C LYS A 241 11.56 -0.94 11.69
N MET A 242 10.49 -1.59 12.16
CA MET A 242 9.72 -2.55 11.35
C MET A 242 9.05 -1.86 10.16
N ILE A 243 8.41 -0.70 10.37
CA ILE A 243 7.81 0.11 9.31
C ILE A 243 8.87 0.42 8.25
N THR A 244 10.05 0.89 8.66
CA THR A 244 11.13 1.25 7.74
C THR A 244 11.72 0.03 7.02
N ALA A 245 11.93 -1.09 7.72
CA ALA A 245 12.47 -2.33 7.16
C ALA A 245 11.53 -2.92 6.08
N ASN A 246 10.23 -2.73 6.23
CA ASN A 246 9.21 -3.16 5.28
C ASN A 246 8.92 -2.12 4.17
N ASN A 247 9.77 -1.11 4.00
CA ASN A 247 9.62 -0.04 3.01
C ASN A 247 8.28 0.73 3.14
N LEU A 248 7.81 0.89 4.38
CA LEU A 248 6.61 1.64 4.71
C LEU A 248 6.97 3.03 5.25
N VAL A 249 5.96 3.92 5.27
CA VAL A 249 6.03 5.26 5.85
C VAL A 249 4.91 5.39 6.87
N PHE A 250 5.19 6.00 8.01
CA PHE A 250 4.20 6.40 8.99
C PHE A 250 3.89 7.90 8.82
N GLU A 251 2.62 8.22 8.62
CA GLU A 251 2.10 9.59 8.56
C GLU A 251 1.23 9.83 9.79
N PRO A 252 1.63 10.73 10.73
CA PRO A 252 0.85 10.98 11.93
C PRO A 252 -0.46 11.71 11.58
N LEU A 253 -1.55 11.32 12.24
CA LEU A 253 -2.86 11.97 12.13
C LEU A 253 -3.12 12.90 13.31
N PHE A 254 -2.99 12.38 14.53
CA PHE A 254 -3.21 13.15 15.74
C PHE A 254 -2.51 12.52 16.95
N LYS A 255 -2.34 13.33 17.99
CA LYS A 255 -1.94 12.88 19.33
C LYS A 255 -3.15 12.81 20.21
N ALA A 256 -3.34 11.70 20.88
CA ALA A 256 -4.39 11.48 21.85
C ALA A 256 -3.80 11.40 23.26
N ASP A 257 -4.41 12.11 24.18
CA ASP A 257 -4.19 11.89 25.59
C ASP A 257 -4.86 10.57 26.00
N PRO A 258 -4.26 9.79 26.90
CA PRO A 258 -4.80 8.51 27.30
C PRO A 258 -6.16 8.62 27.98
N HIS A 259 -7.05 7.71 27.65
CA HIS A 259 -8.36 7.56 28.26
C HIS A 259 -8.59 6.10 28.65
N VAL A 260 -9.59 5.87 29.47
CA VAL A 260 -10.13 4.52 29.68
C VAL A 260 -11.51 4.43 29.05
N PHE A 261 -11.78 3.31 28.36
CA PHE A 261 -13.15 2.92 28.05
C PHE A 261 -13.69 2.09 29.21
N ILE A 262 -14.85 2.50 29.71
CA ILE A 262 -15.62 1.85 30.78
C ILE A 262 -17.10 1.84 30.41
N CYS A 263 -17.89 0.99 31.06
CA CYS A 263 -19.33 1.07 30.85
C CYS A 263 -19.93 2.34 31.50
N SER A 264 -21.00 2.85 30.93
CA SER A 264 -21.69 4.06 31.42
C SER A 264 -22.25 3.94 32.86
N ASN A 265 -22.43 2.70 33.35
CA ASN A 265 -22.86 2.40 34.73
C ASN A 265 -21.68 2.07 35.66
N HIS A 266 -20.44 2.22 35.19
CA HIS A 266 -19.25 1.98 36.01
C HIS A 266 -19.23 2.93 37.23
N PRO A 267 -18.77 2.49 38.41
CA PRO A 267 -18.70 3.36 39.60
C PRO A 267 -17.95 4.66 39.37
N LEU A 268 -16.92 4.66 38.50
CA LEU A 268 -16.10 5.83 38.16
C LEU A 268 -16.62 6.60 36.93
N ALA A 269 -17.75 6.26 36.34
CA ALA A 269 -18.27 6.86 35.11
C ALA A 269 -18.56 8.36 35.19
N LYS A 270 -18.72 8.89 36.40
CA LYS A 270 -19.00 10.33 36.65
C LYS A 270 -17.75 11.15 37.04
N GLN A 271 -16.60 10.51 37.13
CA GLN A 271 -15.34 11.21 37.42
C GLN A 271 -14.91 12.03 36.21
N ALA A 272 -14.32 13.19 36.47
CA ALA A 272 -13.75 14.03 35.42
C ALA A 272 -12.48 13.43 34.80
N SER A 273 -11.73 12.66 35.59
CA SER A 273 -10.57 11.88 35.23
C SER A 273 -10.38 10.74 36.22
N VAL A 274 -9.59 9.74 35.87
CA VAL A 274 -9.21 8.60 36.71
C VAL A 274 -7.72 8.37 36.68
N THR A 275 -7.19 7.82 37.79
CA THR A 275 -5.80 7.35 37.88
C THR A 275 -5.70 5.86 37.72
N LEU A 276 -4.48 5.34 37.56
CA LEU A 276 -4.25 3.88 37.55
C LEU A 276 -4.58 3.23 38.89
N GLU A 277 -4.47 3.97 39.99
CA GLU A 277 -4.85 3.51 41.33
C GLU A 277 -6.36 3.35 41.47
N ASP A 278 -7.14 4.29 40.93
CA ASP A 278 -8.60 4.18 40.90
C ASP A 278 -9.08 2.96 40.14
N MET A 279 -8.30 2.53 39.13
CA MET A 279 -8.62 1.39 38.27
C MET A 279 -8.10 0.05 38.81
N ALA A 280 -7.31 0.01 39.89
CA ALA A 280 -6.59 -1.19 40.37
C ALA A 280 -7.50 -2.38 40.72
N ASP A 281 -8.70 -2.08 41.23
CA ASP A 281 -9.68 -3.11 41.63
C ASP A 281 -10.49 -3.69 40.47
N TYR A 282 -10.43 -3.07 39.28
CA TYR A 282 -11.23 -3.46 38.12
C TYR A 282 -10.42 -4.33 37.13
N PRO A 283 -11.05 -5.26 36.39
CA PRO A 283 -10.38 -6.04 35.38
C PRO A 283 -9.83 -5.16 34.26
N PHE A 284 -8.56 -5.30 33.94
CA PHE A 284 -7.94 -4.72 32.75
C PHE A 284 -8.14 -5.63 31.55
N LEU A 285 -8.67 -5.08 30.47
CA LEU A 285 -8.89 -5.78 29.21
C LEU A 285 -7.93 -5.24 28.18
N SER A 286 -7.28 -6.14 27.42
CA SER A 286 -6.36 -5.81 26.36
C SER A 286 -6.52 -6.76 25.19
N TYR A 287 -6.05 -6.32 24.00
CA TYR A 287 -6.00 -7.18 22.83
C TYR A 287 -4.76 -8.07 22.85
N GLU A 288 -4.92 -9.36 22.55
CA GLU A 288 -3.79 -10.26 22.41
C GLU A 288 -3.03 -10.01 21.13
N GLN A 289 -1.71 -10.17 21.16
CA GLN A 289 -0.83 -9.93 20.02
C GLN A 289 -0.22 -11.24 19.47
N GLY A 290 -0.91 -12.36 19.64
CA GLY A 290 -0.55 -13.67 19.08
C GLY A 290 0.90 -14.09 19.37
N SER A 291 1.64 -14.46 18.33
CA SER A 291 3.05 -14.87 18.42
C SER A 291 3.99 -13.71 18.77
N TYR A 292 3.59 -12.48 18.49
CA TYR A 292 4.35 -11.27 18.80
C TYR A 292 3.91 -10.65 20.13
N ASN A 293 3.88 -11.49 21.18
CA ASN A 293 3.36 -11.13 22.50
C ASN A 293 4.36 -10.27 23.32
N SER A 294 5.01 -9.31 22.65
CA SER A 294 5.82 -8.29 23.31
C SER A 294 4.99 -7.03 23.54
N PHE A 295 5.19 -6.34 24.65
CA PHE A 295 4.51 -5.09 24.99
C PHE A 295 4.67 -3.98 23.92
N TYR A 296 5.67 -4.07 23.04
CA TYR A 296 5.85 -3.13 21.93
C TYR A 296 4.74 -3.19 20.89
N TYR A 297 4.07 -4.35 20.78
CA TYR A 297 2.97 -4.55 19.82
C TYR A 297 1.60 -4.29 20.43
N SER A 298 1.51 -4.11 21.76
CA SER A 298 0.24 -3.88 22.45
C SER A 298 -0.48 -2.65 21.91
N GLU A 299 -1.80 -2.73 21.88
CA GLU A 299 -2.66 -1.63 21.43
C GLU A 299 -2.98 -0.67 22.57
N GLU A 300 -2.74 -1.08 23.81
CA GLU A 300 -2.95 -0.28 25.01
C GLU A 300 -1.63 0.19 25.61
N LEU A 301 -1.65 1.41 26.13
CA LEU A 301 -0.58 1.88 27.01
C LEU A 301 -0.61 1.10 28.33
N THR A 302 0.49 1.14 29.07
CA THR A 302 0.56 0.57 30.43
C THR A 302 0.42 -0.93 30.55
N THR A 303 0.49 -1.72 29.46
CA THR A 303 0.38 -3.19 29.48
C THR A 303 1.50 -3.88 30.28
N THR A 304 2.60 -3.19 30.55
CA THR A 304 3.73 -3.71 31.36
C THR A 304 3.49 -3.64 32.86
N LEU A 305 2.43 -2.98 33.32
CA LEU A 305 2.11 -2.88 34.73
C LEU A 305 1.60 -4.23 35.24
N ASP A 306 2.07 -4.63 36.41
CA ASP A 306 1.56 -5.81 37.11
C ASP A 306 0.14 -5.54 37.63
N ARG A 307 -0.82 -6.40 37.26
CA ARG A 307 -2.23 -6.30 37.65
C ARG A 307 -2.75 -7.66 38.04
N SER A 308 -3.51 -7.70 39.08
CA SER A 308 -4.12 -8.93 39.59
C SER A 308 -5.22 -9.51 38.69
N LYS A 309 -5.86 -8.64 37.86
CA LYS A 309 -7.00 -9.01 37.00
C LYS A 309 -6.74 -8.57 35.58
N ASN A 310 -6.26 -9.49 34.75
CA ASN A 310 -6.00 -9.26 33.32
C ASN A 310 -6.84 -10.22 32.47
N ILE A 311 -7.51 -9.68 31.44
CA ILE A 311 -8.24 -10.45 30.45
C ILE A 311 -7.73 -10.04 29.08
N ARG A 312 -7.38 -11.02 28.24
CA ARG A 312 -7.00 -10.79 26.84
C ARG A 312 -8.09 -11.25 25.90
N VAL A 313 -8.35 -10.48 24.88
CA VAL A 313 -9.38 -10.74 23.87
C VAL A 313 -8.82 -10.55 22.47
N ARG A 314 -9.55 -11.00 21.45
CA ARG A 314 -9.15 -10.86 20.03
C ARG A 314 -9.97 -9.83 19.29
N ASP A 315 -11.16 -9.52 19.77
CA ASP A 315 -12.10 -8.68 19.03
C ASP A 315 -12.76 -7.66 19.94
N ARG A 316 -13.18 -6.57 19.33
CA ARG A 316 -13.80 -5.43 20.01
C ARG A 316 -15.17 -5.75 20.62
N ALA A 317 -15.96 -6.61 19.97
CA ALA A 317 -17.29 -6.96 20.48
C ALA A 317 -17.18 -7.72 21.80
N THR A 318 -16.27 -8.70 21.90
CA THR A 318 -15.95 -9.41 23.14
C THR A 318 -15.42 -8.46 24.19
N LEU A 319 -14.50 -7.54 23.84
CA LEU A 319 -13.96 -6.55 24.78
C LEU A 319 -15.10 -5.70 25.37
N PHE A 320 -15.97 -5.14 24.55
CA PHE A 320 -17.07 -4.28 25.02
C PHE A 320 -18.08 -5.03 25.89
N ASN A 321 -18.41 -6.27 25.54
CA ASN A 321 -19.27 -7.10 26.37
C ASN A 321 -18.68 -7.35 27.78
N LEU A 322 -17.37 -7.57 27.85
CA LEU A 322 -16.67 -7.76 29.13
C LEU A 322 -16.53 -6.45 29.92
N LEU A 323 -16.33 -5.30 29.26
CA LEU A 323 -16.36 -3.97 29.91
C LEU A 323 -17.71 -3.79 30.64
N ILE A 324 -18.82 -4.12 29.96
CA ILE A 324 -20.18 -3.99 30.52
C ILE A 324 -20.41 -5.04 31.61
N GLY A 325 -20.09 -6.30 31.33
CA GLY A 325 -20.44 -7.42 32.20
C GLY A 325 -19.61 -7.51 33.50
N LEU A 326 -18.38 -6.97 33.50
CA LEU A 326 -17.44 -7.10 34.60
C LEU A 326 -17.04 -5.76 35.24
N ASN A 327 -17.59 -4.64 34.78
CA ASN A 327 -17.08 -3.31 35.11
C ASN A 327 -15.55 -3.22 34.85
N GLY A 328 -15.07 -3.81 33.75
CA GLY A 328 -13.67 -3.74 33.38
C GLY A 328 -13.33 -2.44 32.68
N TYR A 329 -12.05 -2.28 32.33
CA TYR A 329 -11.57 -1.13 31.58
C TYR A 329 -10.49 -1.52 30.57
N THR A 330 -10.33 -0.70 29.53
CA THR A 330 -9.19 -0.75 28.62
C THR A 330 -8.63 0.65 28.43
N VAL A 331 -7.32 0.77 28.17
CA VAL A 331 -6.68 2.07 27.91
C VAL A 331 -6.69 2.34 26.39
N CYS A 332 -7.10 3.53 26.00
CA CYS A 332 -7.38 3.89 24.62
C CYS A 332 -7.11 5.36 24.30
N SER A 333 -7.34 5.75 23.04
CA SER A 333 -7.21 7.14 22.56
C SER A 333 -8.36 8.07 22.99
N GLY A 334 -9.38 7.55 23.63
CA GLY A 334 -10.57 8.33 23.99
C GLY A 334 -11.57 8.57 22.85
N VAL A 335 -11.20 8.31 21.61
CA VAL A 335 -12.08 8.51 20.45
C VAL A 335 -13.03 7.32 20.30
N ILE A 336 -14.30 7.53 20.55
CA ILE A 336 -15.36 6.53 20.39
C ILE A 336 -16.56 7.13 19.65
N SER A 337 -17.13 6.37 18.72
CA SER A 337 -18.37 6.77 18.06
C SER A 337 -19.56 6.25 18.85
N ALA A 338 -20.34 7.14 19.42
CA ALA A 338 -21.59 6.81 20.06
C ALA A 338 -22.65 6.30 19.05
N GLU A 339 -22.60 6.73 17.80
CA GLU A 339 -23.49 6.30 16.74
C GLU A 339 -23.32 4.81 16.44
N LEU A 340 -22.07 4.32 16.35
CA LEU A 340 -21.80 2.91 16.03
C LEU A 340 -21.76 1.99 17.26
N ASN A 341 -21.36 2.50 18.42
CA ASN A 341 -21.13 1.68 19.62
C ASN A 341 -22.23 1.84 20.69
N GLY A 342 -23.16 2.76 20.47
CA GLY A 342 -24.22 3.09 21.44
C GLY A 342 -23.69 3.81 22.68
N PRO A 343 -24.58 4.16 23.64
CA PRO A 343 -24.24 4.94 24.82
C PRO A 343 -23.68 4.12 26.00
N SER A 344 -23.55 2.81 25.83
CA SER A 344 -23.18 1.89 26.92
C SER A 344 -21.71 1.95 27.30
N ILE A 345 -20.84 2.39 26.38
CA ILE A 345 -19.40 2.59 26.62
C ILE A 345 -19.09 4.07 26.55
N ILE A 346 -18.37 4.53 27.53
CA ILE A 346 -17.93 5.94 27.65
C ILE A 346 -16.41 6.00 27.77
N SER A 347 -15.87 7.17 27.43
CA SER A 347 -14.47 7.51 27.54
C SER A 347 -14.27 8.44 28.74
N VAL A 348 -13.32 8.12 29.62
CA VAL A 348 -12.93 8.94 30.77
C VAL A 348 -11.42 9.19 30.69
N PRO A 349 -10.94 10.45 30.85
CA PRO A 349 -9.52 10.77 30.83
C PRO A 349 -8.73 9.97 31.87
N LEU A 350 -7.56 9.44 31.49
CA LEU A 350 -6.64 8.74 32.37
C LEU A 350 -5.41 9.61 32.66
N GLU A 351 -5.14 9.85 33.93
CA GLU A 351 -4.03 10.69 34.37
C GLU A 351 -2.71 9.92 34.34
N ILE A 352 -2.06 9.88 33.18
CA ILE A 352 -0.70 9.38 33.02
C ILE A 352 0.11 10.29 32.10
N ASP A 353 1.41 10.41 32.33
CA ASP A 353 2.32 11.21 31.48
C ASP A 353 2.79 10.41 30.27
N GLU A 354 1.84 10.02 29.42
CA GLU A 354 2.08 9.33 28.16
C GLU A 354 1.12 9.86 27.08
N TYR A 355 1.37 9.54 25.83
CA TYR A 355 0.47 9.87 24.71
C TYR A 355 0.48 8.76 23.66
N MET A 356 -0.58 8.72 22.86
CA MET A 356 -0.70 7.89 21.69
C MET A 356 -0.64 8.78 20.45
N GLU A 357 0.37 8.63 19.60
CA GLU A 357 0.39 9.26 18.28
C GLU A 357 -0.20 8.29 17.26
N ILE A 358 -1.48 8.47 16.96
CA ILE A 358 -2.18 7.66 15.98
C ILE A 358 -1.86 8.16 14.58
N GLY A 359 -1.61 7.26 13.66
CA GLY A 359 -1.28 7.58 12.29
C GLY A 359 -1.61 6.46 11.33
N VAL A 360 -1.33 6.72 10.06
CA VAL A 360 -1.48 5.74 8.99
C VAL A 360 -0.12 5.28 8.51
N ILE A 361 -0.03 4.00 8.16
CA ILE A 361 1.10 3.45 7.44
C ILE A 361 0.69 3.11 6.02
N PHE A 362 1.61 3.30 5.09
CA PHE A 362 1.44 2.98 3.67
C PHE A 362 2.78 2.71 3.02
N ARG A 363 2.79 2.07 1.86
CA ARG A 363 4.02 1.72 1.16
C ARG A 363 4.68 2.96 0.56
N LYS A 364 5.99 3.11 0.78
CA LYS A 364 6.80 4.20 0.25
C LYS A 364 6.82 4.17 -1.28
N GLY A 365 6.54 5.32 -1.90
CA GLY A 365 6.60 5.46 -3.37
C GLY A 365 5.34 5.00 -4.12
N THR A 366 4.32 4.44 -3.44
CA THR A 366 3.03 4.16 -4.06
C THR A 366 2.12 5.39 -4.02
N GLN A 367 1.34 5.59 -5.09
CA GLN A 367 0.27 6.59 -5.09
C GLN A 367 -0.96 5.98 -4.42
N ARG A 368 -1.60 6.76 -3.55
CA ARG A 368 -2.87 6.36 -2.95
C ARG A 368 -3.96 6.33 -4.02
N THR A 369 -4.84 5.35 -3.92
CA THR A 369 -6.05 5.32 -4.74
C THR A 369 -6.98 6.47 -4.35
N ARG A 370 -8.02 6.70 -5.15
CA ARG A 370 -9.08 7.65 -4.78
C ARG A 370 -9.78 7.26 -3.47
N TYR A 371 -9.92 5.95 -3.21
CA TYR A 371 -10.52 5.42 -1.99
C TYR A 371 -9.61 5.61 -0.79
N GLY A 372 -8.31 5.31 -0.92
CA GLY A 372 -7.31 5.55 0.12
C GLY A 372 -7.20 7.04 0.48
N SER A 373 -7.28 7.93 -0.50
CA SER A 373 -7.29 9.38 -0.27
C SER A 373 -8.56 9.83 0.46
N ALA A 374 -9.75 9.35 0.05
CA ALA A 374 -11.02 9.64 0.70
C ALA A 374 -11.06 9.07 2.14
N TYR A 375 -10.51 7.87 2.34
CA TYR A 375 -10.42 7.27 3.67
C TYR A 375 -9.57 8.10 4.62
N LEU A 376 -8.43 8.60 4.17
CA LEU A 376 -7.58 9.47 4.97
C LEU A 376 -8.29 10.77 5.37
N GLU A 377 -9.03 11.38 4.45
CA GLU A 377 -9.84 12.58 4.76
C GLU A 377 -11.02 12.25 5.69
N ALA A 378 -11.63 11.08 5.54
CA ALA A 378 -12.66 10.61 6.46
C ALA A 378 -12.10 10.37 7.88
N LEU A 379 -10.92 9.74 8.01
CA LEU A 379 -10.24 9.59 9.30
C LEU A 379 -10.07 10.94 10.00
N LYS A 380 -9.58 11.96 9.28
CA LYS A 380 -9.39 13.31 9.85
C LYS A 380 -10.69 13.93 10.37
N ARG A 381 -11.83 13.67 9.73
CA ARG A 381 -13.14 14.15 10.21
C ARG A 381 -13.60 13.50 11.51
N HIS A 382 -13.27 12.23 11.73
CA HIS A 382 -13.71 11.49 12.92
C HIS A 382 -12.81 11.62 14.13
N ILE A 383 -11.70 12.33 14.00
CA ILE A 383 -10.73 12.57 15.10
C ILE A 383 -10.68 14.05 15.53
N SER A 384 -11.43 14.93 14.86
CA SER A 384 -11.53 16.39 15.15
C SER A 384 -12.60 16.69 16.18
#